data_ec554043812346f3fe4b13b44925835f
#
_entry.id   ec554043812346f3fe4b13b44925835f
#
_cell.length_a   1.000
_cell.length_b   1.000
_cell.length_c   1.000
_cell.angle_alpha   90.00
_cell.angle_beta   90.00
_cell.angle_gamma   90.00
#
_symmetry.space_group_name_H-M   'P 1'
#
loop_
_entity.id
_entity.type
_entity.pdbx_description
1 polymer ?
#
loop_
_entity_poly.entity_id
_entity_poly.type
_entity_poly.pdbx_seq_one_letter_code
_entity_poly.pdbx_strand_id
1 'polypeptide(L)'
;MYSATSGALVAQSAVDTIANNLANVNTVGFKRTLLQVQAQPKTQLYRFQTDPTRASGGQPVQVPIGSLGSGAQVYDTPADFSQGAIAATGNDLDVALSGPGFFALRSGNGTLRYSRDGEFVRDQNGMLTAQNGDQVLDASGAPIALPAQGNVVIDRTGAITVDGQSYGKLGLVEFTNANALRPEGSSRFVDTGNAGARAATNTTALQGSVEKSNADVIRSMVDLIANERWFEANQKSIQTQDTAVAQAVQTVGRSNA
;
A
#
# COMPACT_ATOMS: atom_id res chain seq x y z
N MET A 1 21.92 -17.26 -10.93
CA MET A 1 21.80 -16.74 -9.56
C MET A 1 21.02 -15.45 -9.46
N TYR A 2 21.45 -14.31 -10.00
CA TYR A 2 20.78 -13.01 -9.81
C TYR A 2 19.27 -12.99 -10.11
N SER A 3 18.82 -13.63 -11.18
CA SER A 3 17.41 -13.71 -11.57
C SER A 3 16.58 -14.53 -10.56
N ALA A 4 17.08 -15.64 -10.05
CA ALA A 4 16.39 -16.45 -9.04
C ALA A 4 16.34 -15.73 -7.68
N THR A 5 17.43 -15.05 -7.30
CA THR A 5 17.47 -14.25 -6.06
C THR A 5 16.51 -13.09 -6.12
N SER A 6 16.47 -12.34 -7.24
CA SER A 6 15.49 -11.25 -7.41
C SER A 6 14.05 -11.77 -7.41
N GLY A 7 13.80 -12.94 -8.04
CA GLY A 7 12.49 -13.59 -8.01
C GLY A 7 12.09 -14.00 -6.58
N ALA A 8 13.01 -14.52 -5.78
CA ALA A 8 12.74 -14.86 -4.38
C ALA A 8 12.42 -13.63 -3.53
N LEU A 9 13.14 -12.50 -3.71
CA LEU A 9 12.88 -11.25 -3.00
C LEU A 9 11.51 -10.66 -3.36
N VAL A 10 11.13 -10.70 -4.63
CA VAL A 10 9.80 -10.27 -5.07
C VAL A 10 8.71 -11.16 -4.49
N ALA A 11 8.91 -12.49 -4.49
CA ALA A 11 7.96 -13.43 -3.90
C ALA A 11 7.81 -13.21 -2.39
N GLN A 12 8.91 -12.97 -1.66
CA GLN A 12 8.87 -12.63 -0.24
C GLN A 12 8.06 -11.35 0.01
N SER A 13 8.33 -10.30 -0.76
CA SER A 13 7.57 -9.02 -0.64
C SER A 13 6.09 -9.21 -0.97
N ALA A 14 5.76 -10.12 -1.90
CA ALA A 14 4.37 -10.45 -2.21
C ALA A 14 3.70 -11.17 -1.04
N VAL A 15 4.37 -12.15 -0.43
CA VAL A 15 3.89 -12.86 0.78
C VAL A 15 3.63 -11.87 1.91
N ASP A 16 4.58 -10.96 2.20
CA ASP A 16 4.47 -9.96 3.25
C ASP A 16 3.29 -9.01 3.00
N THR A 17 3.11 -8.56 1.74
CA THR A 17 1.98 -7.68 1.36
C THR A 17 0.64 -8.39 1.49
N ILE A 18 0.54 -9.65 1.04
CA ILE A 18 -0.70 -10.44 1.14
C ILE A 18 -1.02 -10.76 2.59
N ALA A 19 -0.02 -11.12 3.40
CA ALA A 19 -0.18 -11.39 4.83
C ALA A 19 -0.68 -10.14 5.58
N ASN A 20 -0.16 -8.95 5.25
CA ASN A 20 -0.65 -7.68 5.78
C ASN A 20 -2.12 -7.42 5.40
N ASN A 21 -2.49 -7.63 4.14
CA ASN A 21 -3.86 -7.49 3.67
C ASN A 21 -4.80 -8.48 4.38
N LEU A 22 -4.37 -9.72 4.58
CA LEU A 22 -5.14 -10.75 5.26
C LEU A 22 -5.34 -10.43 6.75
N ALA A 23 -4.29 -9.96 7.43
CA ALA A 23 -4.37 -9.54 8.82
C ALA A 23 -5.37 -8.40 9.04
N ASN A 24 -5.55 -7.52 8.04
CA ASN A 24 -6.42 -6.35 8.09
C ASN A 24 -7.76 -6.52 7.37
N VAL A 25 -8.17 -7.75 7.07
CA VAL A 25 -9.44 -8.01 6.36
C VAL A 25 -10.67 -7.58 7.16
N ASN A 26 -10.59 -7.63 8.49
CA ASN A 26 -11.67 -7.20 9.40
C ASN A 26 -11.48 -5.76 9.92
N THR A 27 -10.42 -5.07 9.51
CA THR A 27 -10.13 -3.71 9.96
C THR A 27 -11.00 -2.73 9.17
N VAL A 28 -11.76 -1.88 9.87
CA VAL A 28 -12.62 -0.87 9.27
C VAL A 28 -11.79 0.16 8.51
N GLY A 29 -12.27 0.57 7.34
CA GLY A 29 -11.61 1.57 6.50
C GLY A 29 -10.26 1.14 5.91
N PHE A 30 -9.82 -0.12 6.14
CA PHE A 30 -8.57 -0.61 5.57
C PHE A 30 -8.66 -0.71 4.04
N LYS A 31 -7.60 -0.29 3.39
CA LYS A 31 -7.41 -0.42 1.94
C LYS A 31 -6.26 -1.36 1.66
N ARG A 32 -6.55 -2.44 0.90
CA ARG A 32 -5.53 -3.42 0.55
C ARG A 32 -4.38 -2.76 -0.21
N THR A 33 -3.18 -3.22 0.06
CA THR A 33 -1.96 -2.79 -0.61
C THR A 33 -1.70 -3.72 -1.80
N LEU A 34 -1.32 -3.14 -2.93
CA LEU A 34 -0.92 -3.86 -4.15
C LEU A 34 0.59 -3.85 -4.28
N LEU A 35 1.18 -4.96 -4.70
CA LEU A 35 2.60 -5.01 -5.02
C LEU A 35 2.80 -4.70 -6.50
N GLN A 36 3.57 -3.65 -6.80
CA GLN A 36 3.99 -3.33 -8.16
C GLN A 36 5.43 -3.77 -8.38
N VAL A 37 5.64 -4.57 -9.42
CA VAL A 37 6.95 -5.14 -9.76
C VAL A 37 7.42 -4.58 -11.08
N GLN A 38 8.68 -4.18 -11.14
CA GLN A 38 9.33 -3.67 -12.35
C GLN A 38 10.53 -4.56 -12.71
N ALA A 39 10.71 -4.79 -14.02
CA ALA A 39 11.93 -5.43 -14.50
C ALA A 39 13.14 -4.51 -14.27
N GLN A 40 14.25 -5.07 -13.79
CA GLN A 40 15.50 -4.32 -13.67
C GLN A 40 16.04 -3.95 -15.06
N PRO A 41 16.80 -2.85 -15.19
CA PRO A 41 17.42 -2.47 -16.45
C PRO A 41 18.27 -3.60 -17.02
N LYS A 42 18.17 -3.83 -18.31
CA LYS A 42 18.98 -4.85 -18.99
C LYS A 42 20.43 -4.41 -19.07
N THR A 43 21.37 -5.28 -18.68
CA THR A 43 22.79 -5.06 -18.84
C THR A 43 23.20 -5.45 -20.28
N GLN A 44 23.84 -4.52 -20.98
CA GLN A 44 24.39 -4.81 -22.31
C GLN A 44 25.63 -5.70 -22.17
N LEU A 45 25.67 -6.79 -22.92
CA LEU A 45 26.81 -7.68 -23.01
C LEU A 45 27.65 -7.32 -24.24
N TYR A 46 28.95 -7.18 -24.00
CA TYR A 46 29.91 -6.88 -25.05
C TYR A 46 30.93 -8.01 -25.17
N ARG A 47 31.30 -8.36 -26.40
CA ARG A 47 32.45 -9.19 -26.69
C ARG A 47 33.62 -8.29 -27.07
N PHE A 48 34.75 -8.50 -26.46
CA PHE A 48 35.99 -7.86 -26.88
C PHE A 48 36.54 -8.64 -28.09
N GLN A 49 36.63 -8.01 -29.24
CA GLN A 49 37.19 -8.59 -30.43
C GLN A 49 38.45 -7.84 -30.81
N THR A 50 39.56 -8.54 -30.86
CA THR A 50 40.83 -8.01 -31.41
C THR A 50 40.66 -8.04 -32.94
N ASP A 51 40.78 -6.91 -33.60
CA ASP A 51 40.74 -6.83 -35.05
C ASP A 51 42.06 -7.38 -35.65
N PRO A 52 42.04 -8.55 -36.31
CA PRO A 52 43.26 -9.17 -36.86
C PRO A 52 43.86 -8.38 -38.02
N THR A 53 43.13 -7.39 -38.58
CA THR A 53 43.59 -6.62 -39.73
C THR A 53 44.37 -5.35 -39.32
N ARG A 54 44.40 -5.00 -38.04
CA ARG A 54 45.21 -3.90 -37.50
C ARG A 54 46.54 -4.43 -36.96
N ALA A 55 47.54 -4.40 -37.80
CA ALA A 55 48.90 -4.67 -37.39
C ALA A 55 49.32 -3.72 -36.27
N SER A 56 49.74 -4.31 -35.15
CA SER A 56 50.41 -3.62 -34.03
C SER A 56 49.56 -2.63 -33.25
N GLY A 57 48.93 -3.07 -32.15
CA GLY A 57 48.45 -2.22 -31.05
C GLY A 57 47.01 -1.74 -31.10
N GLY A 58 46.12 -2.42 -31.85
CA GLY A 58 44.67 -2.08 -31.84
C GLY A 58 44.02 -2.35 -30.50
N GLN A 59 43.42 -1.31 -29.92
CA GLN A 59 42.52 -1.44 -28.75
C GLN A 59 41.41 -2.43 -29.07
N PRO A 60 41.04 -3.32 -28.13
CA PRO A 60 39.95 -4.26 -28.36
C PRO A 60 38.64 -3.50 -28.61
N VAL A 61 37.97 -3.83 -29.71
CA VAL A 61 36.67 -3.23 -30.07
C VAL A 61 35.59 -3.97 -29.30
N GLN A 62 34.75 -3.22 -28.61
CA GLN A 62 33.58 -3.74 -27.92
C GLN A 62 32.43 -3.93 -28.94
N VAL A 63 32.06 -5.16 -29.22
CA VAL A 63 30.93 -5.49 -30.07
C VAL A 63 29.77 -5.93 -29.17
N PRO A 64 28.59 -5.26 -29.22
CA PRO A 64 27.45 -5.68 -28.46
C PRO A 64 26.95 -7.05 -28.95
N ILE A 65 26.82 -8.01 -28.03
CA ILE A 65 26.37 -9.39 -28.33
C ILE A 65 24.95 -9.67 -27.84
N GLY A 66 24.35 -8.73 -27.11
CA GLY A 66 23.01 -8.85 -26.61
C GLY A 66 22.81 -8.13 -25.28
N SER A 67 21.65 -8.34 -24.68
CA SER A 67 21.33 -7.79 -23.36
C SER A 67 20.91 -8.91 -22.40
N LEU A 68 21.40 -8.86 -21.16
CA LEU A 68 21.04 -9.76 -20.08
C LEU A 68 20.04 -9.08 -19.15
N GLY A 69 18.89 -9.72 -18.88
CA GLY A 69 17.94 -9.28 -17.87
C GLY A 69 18.51 -9.55 -16.47
N SER A 70 18.56 -8.53 -15.62
CA SER A 70 19.12 -8.63 -14.26
C SER A 70 18.11 -9.13 -13.22
N GLY A 71 16.83 -9.29 -13.61
CA GLY A 71 15.75 -9.76 -12.75
C GLY A 71 14.60 -8.74 -12.60
N ALA A 72 13.89 -8.84 -11.49
CA ALA A 72 12.77 -7.97 -11.13
C ALA A 72 13.02 -7.33 -9.76
N GLN A 73 12.39 -6.19 -9.51
CA GLN A 73 12.43 -5.51 -8.23
C GLN A 73 11.04 -4.96 -7.88
N VAL A 74 10.75 -4.84 -6.60
CA VAL A 74 9.57 -4.12 -6.13
C VAL A 74 9.77 -2.63 -6.45
N TYR A 75 8.79 -2.07 -7.15
CA TYR A 75 8.80 -0.66 -7.53
C TYR A 75 8.03 0.19 -6.52
N ASP A 76 6.80 -0.21 -6.18
CA ASP A 76 5.94 0.51 -5.26
C ASP A 76 4.90 -0.44 -4.64
N THR A 77 4.28 0.03 -3.55
CA THR A 77 3.20 -0.68 -2.86
C THR A 77 2.01 0.25 -2.64
N PRO A 78 1.32 0.70 -3.72
CA PRO A 78 0.18 1.59 -3.59
C PRO A 78 -1.00 0.91 -2.92
N ALA A 79 -1.84 1.70 -2.22
CA ALA A 79 -3.11 1.24 -1.71
C ALA A 79 -4.17 1.23 -2.83
N ASP A 80 -5.05 0.24 -2.82
CA ASP A 80 -6.23 0.17 -3.67
C ASP A 80 -7.38 0.91 -2.99
N PHE A 81 -7.75 2.07 -3.48
CA PHE A 81 -8.82 2.90 -2.91
C PHE A 81 -10.22 2.52 -3.41
N SER A 82 -10.40 1.37 -4.06
CA SER A 82 -11.74 0.85 -4.36
C SER A 82 -12.56 0.72 -3.09
N GLN A 83 -13.87 0.98 -3.21
CA GLN A 83 -14.77 0.99 -2.06
C GLN A 83 -14.97 -0.42 -1.52
N GLY A 84 -14.85 -0.58 -0.19
CA GLY A 84 -15.20 -1.79 0.54
C GLY A 84 -16.72 -1.91 0.74
N ALA A 85 -17.17 -3.05 1.23
CA ALA A 85 -18.57 -3.25 1.58
C ALA A 85 -18.96 -2.33 2.75
N ILE A 86 -20.09 -1.63 2.63
CA ILE A 86 -20.68 -0.84 3.72
C ILE A 86 -21.53 -1.77 4.58
N ALA A 87 -21.30 -1.77 5.88
CA ALA A 87 -22.06 -2.55 6.85
C ALA A 87 -22.71 -1.63 7.88
N ALA A 88 -23.99 -1.83 8.13
CA ALA A 88 -24.72 -1.11 9.17
C ALA A 88 -24.28 -1.65 10.56
N THR A 89 -23.98 -0.73 11.47
CA THR A 89 -23.61 -1.03 12.88
C THR A 89 -24.67 -0.58 13.86
N GLY A 90 -25.44 0.45 13.50
CA GLY A 90 -26.46 1.06 14.37
C GLY A 90 -25.89 1.99 15.45
N ASN A 91 -24.58 2.25 15.45
CA ASN A 91 -23.94 3.23 16.34
C ASN A 91 -24.01 4.63 15.71
N ASP A 92 -24.51 5.62 16.43
CA ASP A 92 -24.72 6.99 15.92
C ASP A 92 -23.44 7.71 15.52
N LEU A 93 -22.29 7.32 16.05
CA LEU A 93 -20.99 7.92 15.75
C LEU A 93 -20.23 7.19 14.63
N ASP A 94 -20.72 6.03 14.19
CA ASP A 94 -20.15 5.32 13.06
C ASP A 94 -20.62 5.94 11.74
N VAL A 95 -19.68 6.28 10.87
CA VAL A 95 -19.98 6.96 9.60
C VAL A 95 -19.22 6.31 8.46
N ALA A 96 -19.91 5.70 7.53
CA ALA A 96 -19.30 5.25 6.28
C ALA A 96 -19.32 6.35 5.22
N LEU A 97 -18.33 6.38 4.35
CA LEU A 97 -18.33 7.22 3.16
C LEU A 97 -18.73 6.39 1.93
N SER A 98 -19.66 6.94 1.16
CA SER A 98 -19.98 6.42 -0.18
C SER A 98 -19.45 7.40 -1.22
N GLY A 99 -18.45 6.95 -2.00
CA GLY A 99 -17.71 7.78 -2.96
C GLY A 99 -16.20 7.85 -2.68
N PRO A 100 -15.43 8.67 -3.41
CA PRO A 100 -13.97 8.68 -3.35
C PRO A 100 -13.36 9.51 -2.19
N GLY A 101 -14.15 10.06 -1.26
CA GLY A 101 -13.70 10.96 -0.20
C GLY A 101 -13.02 10.27 0.97
N PHE A 102 -12.37 11.05 1.83
CA PHE A 102 -11.72 10.64 3.06
C PHE A 102 -12.10 11.57 4.18
N PHE A 103 -12.09 11.09 5.41
CA PHE A 103 -12.17 11.93 6.60
C PHE A 103 -10.83 12.64 6.81
N ALA A 104 -10.88 13.93 7.12
CA ALA A 104 -9.71 14.69 7.56
C ALA A 104 -9.52 14.52 9.06
N LEU A 105 -8.34 14.08 9.46
CA LEU A 105 -7.96 13.83 10.85
C LEU A 105 -6.73 14.64 11.21
N ARG A 106 -6.59 14.99 12.49
CA ARG A 106 -5.38 15.60 13.05
C ARG A 106 -4.79 14.66 14.09
N SER A 107 -3.58 14.20 13.84
CA SER A 107 -2.83 13.40 14.79
C SER A 107 -2.38 14.23 16.01
N GLY A 108 -2.09 13.57 17.12
CA GLY A 108 -1.65 14.24 18.35
C GLY A 108 -0.39 15.11 18.20
N ASN A 109 0.42 14.89 17.16
CA ASN A 109 1.57 15.73 16.80
C ASN A 109 1.19 16.95 15.92
N GLY A 110 -0.10 17.17 15.64
CA GLY A 110 -0.63 18.27 14.84
C GLY A 110 -0.62 18.02 13.33
N THR A 111 -0.14 16.88 12.86
CA THR A 111 -0.07 16.57 11.42
C THR A 111 -1.43 16.13 10.87
N LEU A 112 -1.72 16.57 9.64
CA LEU A 112 -2.95 16.20 8.92
C LEU A 112 -2.84 14.78 8.38
N ARG A 113 -3.90 13.99 8.58
CA ARG A 113 -4.05 12.62 8.13
C ARG A 113 -5.40 12.44 7.48
N TYR A 114 -5.52 11.41 6.67
CA TYR A 114 -6.75 11.06 5.98
C TYR A 114 -7.09 9.61 6.25
N SER A 115 -8.36 9.31 6.46
CA SER A 115 -8.80 7.94 6.74
C SER A 115 -10.13 7.62 6.07
N ARG A 116 -10.37 6.33 5.88
CA ARG A 116 -11.68 5.77 5.54
C ARG A 116 -12.35 5.09 6.74
N ASP A 117 -11.62 5.02 7.85
CA ASP A 117 -12.16 4.53 9.11
C ASP A 117 -13.08 5.60 9.71
N GLY A 118 -14.33 5.26 9.87
CA GLY A 118 -15.36 6.13 10.41
C GLY A 118 -15.93 5.63 11.73
N GLU A 119 -15.23 4.73 12.43
CA GLU A 119 -15.54 4.38 13.82
C GLU A 119 -15.07 5.49 14.76
N PHE A 120 -15.94 6.48 14.94
CA PHE A 120 -15.59 7.61 15.79
C PHE A 120 -16.07 7.39 17.22
N VAL A 121 -15.30 7.96 18.16
CA VAL A 121 -15.62 7.97 19.57
C VAL A 121 -15.54 9.40 20.10
N ARG A 122 -16.28 9.67 21.18
CA ARG A 122 -16.17 10.93 21.91
C ARG A 122 -15.15 10.77 23.01
N ASP A 123 -14.15 11.63 23.06
CA ASP A 123 -13.16 11.65 24.14
C ASP A 123 -13.72 12.28 25.42
N GLN A 124 -12.91 12.29 26.49
CA GLN A 124 -13.29 12.88 27.80
C GLN A 124 -13.53 14.39 27.73
N ASN A 125 -13.00 15.07 26.73
CA ASN A 125 -13.14 16.51 26.50
C ASN A 125 -14.33 16.85 25.58
N GLY A 126 -15.08 15.83 25.13
CA GLY A 126 -16.17 16.00 24.17
C GLY A 126 -15.72 16.11 22.73
N MET A 127 -14.42 15.89 22.43
CA MET A 127 -13.94 15.95 21.04
C MET A 127 -14.26 14.65 20.31
N LEU A 128 -14.64 14.78 19.05
CA LEU A 128 -14.83 13.64 18.14
C LEU A 128 -13.46 13.14 17.69
N THR A 129 -13.14 11.89 18.02
CA THR A 129 -11.85 11.27 17.72
C THR A 129 -12.04 9.93 17.03
N ALA A 130 -11.08 9.52 16.23
CA ALA A 130 -10.98 8.14 15.78
C ALA A 130 -10.50 7.23 16.93
N GLN A 131 -10.63 5.91 16.80
CA GLN A 131 -10.23 4.96 17.84
C GLN A 131 -8.74 5.05 18.23
N ASN A 132 -7.89 5.50 17.32
CA ASN A 132 -6.46 5.72 17.54
C ASN A 132 -6.12 7.05 18.25
N GLY A 133 -7.13 7.86 18.62
CA GLY A 133 -6.99 9.15 19.30
C GLY A 133 -6.77 10.35 18.38
N ASP A 134 -6.77 10.18 17.06
CA ASP A 134 -6.70 11.30 16.13
C ASP A 134 -8.01 12.10 16.11
N GLN A 135 -7.93 13.42 16.18
CA GLN A 135 -9.08 14.30 16.19
C GLN A 135 -9.72 14.42 14.81
N VAL A 136 -11.04 14.25 14.74
CA VAL A 136 -11.80 14.46 13.51
C VAL A 136 -11.93 15.97 13.26
N LEU A 137 -11.60 16.38 12.04
CA LEU A 137 -11.66 17.78 11.64
C LEU A 137 -12.98 18.10 10.94
N ASP A 138 -13.39 19.35 11.09
CA ASP A 138 -14.48 19.90 10.30
C ASP A 138 -14.01 20.38 8.90
N ALA A 139 -14.94 20.89 8.11
CA ALA A 139 -14.67 21.43 6.77
C ALA A 139 -13.74 22.66 6.80
N SER A 140 -13.56 23.32 7.94
CA SER A 140 -12.63 24.46 8.15
C SER A 140 -11.25 24.02 8.65
N GLY A 141 -11.09 22.74 9.00
CA GLY A 141 -9.87 22.18 9.59
C GLY A 141 -9.78 22.34 11.11
N ALA A 142 -10.87 22.70 11.78
CA ALA A 142 -10.94 22.74 13.23
C ALA A 142 -11.42 21.38 13.80
N PRO A 143 -10.97 20.97 15.00
CA PRO A 143 -11.49 19.79 15.67
C PRO A 143 -13.00 19.93 16.01
N ILE A 144 -13.75 18.86 15.87
CA ILE A 144 -15.18 18.84 16.15
C ILE A 144 -15.40 18.52 17.63
N ALA A 145 -16.11 19.39 18.34
CA ALA A 145 -16.52 19.18 19.73
C ALA A 145 -18.03 18.89 19.76
N LEU A 146 -18.41 17.83 20.47
CA LEU A 146 -19.79 17.41 20.67
C LEU A 146 -20.16 17.52 22.15
N PRO A 147 -21.42 17.84 22.50
CA PRO A 147 -21.88 17.86 23.90
C PRO A 147 -21.80 16.44 24.49
N ALA A 148 -21.68 16.36 25.82
CA ALA A 148 -21.55 15.09 26.53
C ALA A 148 -22.76 14.15 26.36
N GLN A 149 -23.94 14.71 26.13
CA GLN A 149 -25.19 14.00 25.91
C GLN A 149 -25.96 14.60 24.75
N GLY A 150 -26.89 13.86 24.17
CA GLY A 150 -27.75 14.29 23.08
C GLY A 150 -27.75 13.30 21.90
N ASN A 151 -28.81 13.34 21.13
CA ASN A 151 -28.95 12.50 19.93
C ASN A 151 -28.16 13.12 18.77
N VAL A 152 -27.10 12.46 18.37
CA VAL A 152 -26.22 12.89 17.26
C VAL A 152 -26.84 12.44 15.95
N VAL A 153 -27.10 13.37 15.05
CA VAL A 153 -27.57 13.09 13.69
C VAL A 153 -26.56 13.66 12.71
N ILE A 154 -26.08 12.80 11.81
CA ILE A 154 -25.13 13.15 10.74
C ILE A 154 -25.84 12.96 9.41
N ASP A 155 -26.03 14.03 8.69
CA ASP A 155 -26.69 13.98 7.38
C ASP A 155 -25.76 13.47 6.26
N ARG A 156 -26.33 13.26 5.08
CA ARG A 156 -25.57 12.76 3.90
C ARG A 156 -24.48 13.71 3.42
N THR A 157 -24.54 14.98 3.80
CA THR A 157 -23.52 15.99 3.45
C THR A 157 -22.39 16.02 4.48
N GLY A 158 -22.52 15.28 5.59
CA GLY A 158 -21.62 15.28 6.72
C GLY A 158 -21.89 16.37 7.76
N ALA A 159 -23.03 17.09 7.67
CA ALA A 159 -23.41 18.06 8.69
C ALA A 159 -23.86 17.34 9.98
N ILE A 160 -23.34 17.81 11.11
CA ILE A 160 -23.58 17.21 12.44
C ILE A 160 -24.54 18.09 13.21
N THR A 161 -25.62 17.49 13.67
CA THR A 161 -26.58 18.12 14.56
C THR A 161 -26.76 17.28 15.83
N VAL A 162 -26.89 17.92 16.98
CA VAL A 162 -27.18 17.26 18.24
C VAL A 162 -28.39 17.94 18.85
N ASP A 163 -29.48 17.19 19.07
CA ASP A 163 -30.75 17.69 19.56
C ASP A 163 -31.29 18.89 18.74
N GLY A 164 -31.04 18.88 17.40
CA GLY A 164 -31.44 19.91 16.46
C GLY A 164 -30.51 21.13 16.38
N GLN A 165 -29.44 21.20 17.18
CA GLN A 165 -28.43 22.26 17.08
C GLN A 165 -27.25 21.81 16.21
N SER A 166 -26.74 22.70 15.36
CA SER A 166 -25.59 22.40 14.49
C SER A 166 -24.25 22.53 15.23
N TYR A 167 -23.41 21.49 15.08
CA TYR A 167 -22.07 21.40 15.67
C TYR A 167 -20.95 21.36 14.61
N GLY A 168 -21.28 21.66 13.37
CA GLY A 168 -20.31 21.70 12.27
C GLY A 168 -20.59 20.68 11.19
N LYS A 169 -19.62 20.45 10.34
CA LYS A 169 -19.70 19.51 9.23
C LYS A 169 -18.39 18.73 9.15
N LEU A 170 -18.46 17.42 8.95
CA LEU A 170 -17.28 16.56 8.75
C LEU A 170 -16.39 17.09 7.63
N GLY A 171 -15.10 17.17 7.89
CA GLY A 171 -14.07 17.50 6.91
C GLY A 171 -13.88 16.36 5.93
N LEU A 172 -14.65 16.39 4.84
CA LEU A 172 -14.55 15.39 3.78
C LEU A 172 -13.67 15.93 2.65
N VAL A 173 -12.65 15.15 2.29
CA VAL A 173 -11.65 15.53 1.30
C VAL A 173 -11.58 14.47 0.20
N GLU A 174 -11.58 14.91 -1.05
CA GLU A 174 -11.30 14.09 -2.22
C GLU A 174 -9.93 14.43 -2.78
N PHE A 175 -9.31 13.46 -3.43
CA PHE A 175 -8.00 13.62 -4.07
C PHE A 175 -8.10 13.46 -5.57
N THR A 176 -7.41 14.33 -6.30
CA THR A 176 -7.28 14.20 -7.76
C THR A 176 -6.43 12.97 -8.12
N ASN A 177 -5.39 12.72 -7.32
CA ASN A 177 -4.51 11.55 -7.45
C ASN A 177 -4.36 10.84 -6.10
N ALA A 178 -5.29 9.95 -5.79
CA ALA A 178 -5.24 9.17 -4.55
C ALA A 178 -4.00 8.27 -4.45
N ASN A 179 -3.38 7.87 -5.57
CA ASN A 179 -2.17 7.03 -5.57
C ASN A 179 -0.94 7.75 -4.99
N ALA A 180 -0.99 9.08 -4.83
CA ALA A 180 0.05 9.84 -4.15
C ALA A 180 -0.09 9.79 -2.61
N LEU A 181 -1.18 9.24 -2.09
CA LEU A 181 -1.33 9.00 -0.67
C LEU A 181 -0.47 7.81 -0.24
N ARG A 182 0.20 7.96 0.90
CA ARG A 182 1.02 6.90 1.49
C ARG A 182 0.38 6.37 2.77
N PRO A 183 0.26 5.04 2.94
CA PRO A 183 -0.24 4.46 4.18
C PRO A 183 0.76 4.70 5.32
N GLU A 184 0.23 5.09 6.50
CA GLU A 184 1.03 5.32 7.71
C GLU A 184 0.65 4.37 8.86
N GLY A 185 -0.19 3.38 8.59
CA GLY A 185 -0.74 2.45 9.58
C GLY A 185 -2.09 2.93 10.15
N SER A 186 -2.79 2.03 10.87
CA SER A 186 -4.11 2.30 11.49
C SER A 186 -5.12 2.91 10.50
N SER A 187 -5.21 2.37 9.29
CA SER A 187 -6.10 2.85 8.21
C SER A 187 -5.93 4.34 7.87
N ARG A 188 -4.74 4.93 8.15
CA ARG A 188 -4.44 6.35 7.89
C ARG A 188 -3.54 6.52 6.68
N PHE A 189 -3.72 7.64 6.01
CA PHE A 189 -2.95 8.04 4.84
C PHE A 189 -2.40 9.45 5.01
N VAL A 190 -1.21 9.69 4.49
CA VAL A 190 -0.57 11.00 4.43
C VAL A 190 -0.48 11.45 2.98
N ASP A 191 -0.77 12.72 2.71
CA ASP A 191 -0.49 13.34 1.43
C ASP A 191 0.98 13.74 1.36
N THR A 192 1.68 13.27 0.34
CA THR A 192 3.08 13.64 0.05
C THR A 192 3.21 14.99 -0.69
N GLY A 193 2.09 15.73 -0.83
CA GLY A 193 2.02 17.02 -1.50
C GLY A 193 1.63 16.96 -2.99
N ASN A 194 1.43 15.75 -3.52
CA ASN A 194 1.08 15.53 -4.93
C ASN A 194 -0.32 14.90 -5.13
N ALA A 195 -1.09 14.72 -4.06
CA ALA A 195 -2.40 14.09 -4.14
C ALA A 195 -3.50 15.04 -4.64
N GLY A 196 -3.32 16.36 -4.51
CA GLY A 196 -4.28 17.36 -4.97
C GLY A 196 -5.58 17.32 -4.16
N ALA A 197 -5.47 17.57 -2.86
CA ALA A 197 -6.59 17.59 -1.93
C ALA A 197 -7.61 18.68 -2.28
N ARG A 198 -8.88 18.34 -2.30
CA ARG A 198 -10.01 19.26 -2.52
C ARG A 198 -11.20 18.89 -1.63
N ALA A 199 -12.09 19.82 -1.38
CA ALA A 199 -13.34 19.52 -0.70
C ALA A 199 -14.14 18.46 -1.47
N ALA A 200 -14.72 17.49 -0.75
CA ALA A 200 -15.49 16.41 -1.35
C ALA A 200 -16.79 16.94 -1.97
N THR A 201 -17.06 16.55 -3.22
CA THR A 201 -18.27 16.87 -3.96
C THR A 201 -19.07 15.62 -4.35
N ASN A 202 -18.40 14.50 -4.55
CA ASN A 202 -18.99 13.23 -5.00
C ASN A 202 -19.05 12.18 -3.88
N THR A 203 -18.92 12.60 -2.63
CA THR A 203 -18.90 11.71 -1.47
C THR A 203 -20.07 12.02 -0.55
N THR A 204 -20.77 11.00 -0.11
CA THR A 204 -21.86 11.11 0.86
C THR A 204 -21.54 10.36 2.13
N ALA A 205 -21.96 10.90 3.28
CA ALA A 205 -21.84 10.26 4.57
C ALA A 205 -23.09 9.40 4.85
N LEU A 206 -22.87 8.21 5.43
CA LEU A 206 -23.91 7.28 5.84
C LEU A 206 -23.71 6.99 7.33
N GLN A 207 -24.54 7.59 8.17
CA GLN A 207 -24.53 7.39 9.62
C GLN A 207 -24.98 5.97 9.98
N GLY A 208 -24.49 5.45 11.11
CA GLY A 208 -24.83 4.12 11.61
C GLY A 208 -24.23 2.98 10.80
N SER A 209 -23.18 3.26 10.04
CA SER A 209 -22.54 2.31 9.14
C SER A 209 -21.02 2.52 9.11
N VAL A 210 -20.28 1.46 8.77
CA VAL A 210 -18.83 1.52 8.56
C VAL A 210 -18.46 0.91 7.22
N GLU A 211 -17.35 1.36 6.64
CA GLU A 211 -16.77 0.75 5.46
C GLU A 211 -15.83 -0.38 5.89
N LYS A 212 -16.11 -1.61 5.49
CA LYS A 212 -15.22 -2.76 5.72
C LYS A 212 -14.01 -2.71 4.81
N SER A 213 -12.97 -3.46 5.17
CA SER A 213 -11.81 -3.68 4.30
C SER A 213 -12.23 -4.13 2.90
N ASN A 214 -11.52 -3.67 1.87
CA ASN A 214 -11.67 -4.16 0.50
C ASN A 214 -10.75 -5.36 0.19
N ALA A 215 -10.09 -5.93 1.20
CA ALA A 215 -9.33 -7.18 1.07
C ALA A 215 -10.28 -8.38 1.07
N ASP A 216 -10.02 -9.37 0.21
CA ASP A 216 -10.76 -10.62 0.12
C ASP A 216 -9.94 -11.75 0.76
N VAL A 217 -10.52 -12.40 1.77
CA VAL A 217 -9.86 -13.48 2.53
C VAL A 217 -9.50 -14.65 1.64
N ILE A 218 -10.47 -15.14 0.85
CA ILE A 218 -10.30 -16.37 0.06
C ILE A 218 -9.24 -16.15 -1.01
N ARG A 219 -9.34 -15.04 -1.71
CA ARG A 219 -8.36 -14.66 -2.73
C ARG A 219 -6.97 -14.46 -2.12
N SER A 220 -6.87 -13.75 -0.99
CA SER A 220 -5.59 -13.53 -0.32
C SER A 220 -4.93 -14.84 0.13
N MET A 221 -5.71 -15.82 0.63
CA MET A 221 -5.17 -17.15 0.99
C MET A 221 -4.65 -17.92 -0.23
N VAL A 222 -5.37 -17.89 -1.35
CA VAL A 222 -4.92 -18.55 -2.59
C VAL A 222 -3.66 -17.88 -3.13
N ASP A 223 -3.63 -16.56 -3.14
CA ASP A 223 -2.48 -15.79 -3.60
C ASP A 223 -1.25 -16.02 -2.68
N LEU A 224 -1.48 -16.14 -1.36
CA LEU A 224 -0.43 -16.47 -0.39
C LEU A 224 0.22 -17.81 -0.71
N ILE A 225 -0.57 -18.88 -0.83
CA ILE A 225 -0.08 -20.22 -1.14
C ILE A 225 0.67 -20.24 -2.48
N ALA A 226 0.17 -19.53 -3.48
CA ALA A 226 0.82 -19.44 -4.80
C ALA A 226 2.18 -18.74 -4.71
N ASN A 227 2.28 -17.64 -3.95
CA ASN A 227 3.54 -16.90 -3.79
C ASN A 227 4.55 -17.64 -2.88
N GLU A 228 4.08 -18.36 -1.86
CA GLU A 228 4.95 -19.24 -1.05
C GLU A 228 5.59 -20.34 -1.92
N ARG A 229 4.79 -21.02 -2.74
CA ARG A 229 5.31 -22.03 -3.68
C ARG A 229 6.29 -21.44 -4.68
N TRP A 230 6.03 -20.21 -5.15
CA TRP A 230 6.95 -19.53 -6.04
C TRP A 230 8.27 -19.17 -5.35
N PHE A 231 8.20 -18.73 -4.09
CA PHE A 231 9.39 -18.50 -3.26
C PHE A 231 10.22 -19.78 -3.07
N GLU A 232 9.57 -20.89 -2.70
CA GLU A 232 10.22 -22.20 -2.54
C GLU A 232 10.89 -22.68 -3.86
N ALA A 233 10.21 -22.51 -5.00
CA ALA A 233 10.77 -22.86 -6.30
C ALA A 233 12.02 -22.06 -6.65
N ASN A 234 12.04 -20.75 -6.35
CA ASN A 234 13.21 -19.91 -6.52
C ASN A 234 14.37 -20.33 -5.59
N GLN A 235 14.08 -20.64 -4.32
CA GLN A 235 15.08 -21.15 -3.38
C GLN A 235 15.69 -22.47 -3.88
N LYS A 236 14.87 -23.41 -4.35
CA LYS A 236 15.35 -24.69 -4.90
C LYS A 236 16.20 -24.48 -6.15
N SER A 237 15.85 -23.52 -6.99
CA SER A 237 16.66 -23.14 -8.16
C SER A 237 18.05 -22.62 -7.74
N ILE A 238 18.11 -21.78 -6.70
CA ILE A 238 19.39 -21.28 -6.15
C ILE A 238 20.23 -22.44 -5.63
N GLN A 239 19.65 -23.32 -4.80
CA GLN A 239 20.36 -24.49 -4.26
C GLN A 239 20.91 -25.42 -5.36
N THR A 240 20.11 -25.65 -6.42
CA THR A 240 20.54 -26.47 -7.55
C THR A 240 21.72 -25.83 -8.30
N GLN A 241 21.70 -24.51 -8.46
CA GLN A 241 22.81 -23.78 -9.07
C GLN A 241 24.07 -23.81 -8.19
N ASP A 242 23.93 -23.68 -6.88
CA ASP A 242 25.04 -23.77 -5.93
C ASP A 242 25.69 -25.16 -5.95
N THR A 243 24.88 -26.22 -5.95
CA THR A 243 25.39 -27.60 -6.06
C THR A 243 26.09 -27.86 -7.39
N ALA A 244 25.56 -27.35 -8.49
CA ALA A 244 26.18 -27.45 -9.80
C ALA A 244 27.56 -26.74 -9.85
N VAL A 245 27.64 -25.53 -9.28
CA VAL A 245 28.88 -24.78 -9.18
C VAL A 245 29.90 -25.52 -8.29
N ALA A 246 29.47 -26.05 -7.14
CA ALA A 246 30.33 -26.83 -6.25
C ALA A 246 30.90 -28.09 -6.94
N GLN A 247 30.06 -28.81 -7.70
CA GLN A 247 30.51 -29.97 -8.48
C GLN A 247 31.50 -29.57 -9.60
N ALA A 248 31.23 -28.46 -10.30
CA ALA A 248 32.13 -27.96 -11.33
C ALA A 248 33.50 -27.59 -10.75
N VAL A 249 33.55 -26.93 -9.59
CA VAL A 249 34.81 -26.58 -8.90
C VAL A 249 35.58 -27.85 -8.46
N GLN A 250 34.88 -28.87 -7.92
CA GLN A 250 35.51 -30.13 -7.54
C GLN A 250 36.10 -30.90 -8.74
N THR A 251 35.39 -30.86 -9.89
CA THR A 251 35.85 -31.56 -11.11
C THR A 251 37.10 -30.90 -11.69
N VAL A 252 37.11 -29.55 -11.75
CA VAL A 252 38.27 -28.78 -12.22
C VAL A 252 39.44 -28.91 -11.26
N GLY A 253 39.21 -28.91 -9.94
CA GLY A 253 40.24 -29.09 -8.93
C GLY A 253 40.93 -30.46 -8.98
N ARG A 254 40.22 -31.53 -9.41
CA ARG A 254 40.78 -32.87 -9.56
C ARG A 254 41.54 -33.08 -10.88
N SER A 255 41.26 -32.27 -11.91
CA SER A 255 41.96 -32.39 -13.19
C SER A 255 43.36 -31.75 -13.20
N ASN A 256 43.70 -30.97 -12.18
CA ASN A 256 44.98 -30.26 -12.04
C ASN A 256 45.89 -30.86 -10.93
N ALA A 257 45.52 -31.99 -10.37
CA ALA A 257 46.33 -32.80 -9.45
C ALA A 257 46.72 -34.11 -10.12
#